data_9609c348b438aec859d0a48f5260aa88
#
_entry.id   9609c348b438aec859d0a48f5260aa88
#
_cell.length_a   1.000
_cell.length_b   1.000
_cell.length_c   1.000
_cell.angle_alpha   90.00
_cell.angle_beta   90.00
_cell.angle_gamma   90.00
#
_symmetry.space_group_name_H-M   'P 1'
#
loop_
_entity.id
_entity.type
_entity.pdbx_description
1 polymer ?
#
loop_
_entity_poly.entity_id
_entity_poly.type
_entity_poly.pdbx_seq_one_letter_code
_entity_poly.pdbx_strand_id
1 'polypeptide(L)'
;MQPFGQVPVFEEDGFVLFESGAIVLHIGQRSETLLPKDPHASARAAQWLIAALNSIEPFMLNVALIDLFYRDQEWAKLRRPGAVEFVQRRLAALSNALGDKPYLDGDRFTAGDLMMTTVLRILNHTDIVTSDKRLAAYIDRCTARPAFKRAYDAQLGDFKLAA
;
A
#
# COMPACT_ATOMS: atom_id res chain seq x y z
N MET A 1 2.63 -8.69 -22.33
CA MET A 1 2.16 -7.66 -21.38
C MET A 1 2.41 -8.12 -19.94
N GLN A 2 1.46 -8.52 -19.13
CA GLN A 2 1.69 -8.98 -17.76
C GLN A 2 1.56 -10.53 -17.71
N PRO A 3 2.63 -11.27 -17.32
CA PRO A 3 2.67 -12.73 -17.46
C PRO A 3 1.72 -13.48 -16.53
N PHE A 4 1.28 -12.84 -15.43
CA PHE A 4 0.36 -13.45 -14.45
C PHE A 4 -1.09 -13.00 -14.62
N GLY A 5 -1.41 -12.22 -15.69
CA GLY A 5 -2.76 -11.71 -15.96
C GLY A 5 -3.28 -10.69 -14.93
N GLN A 6 -2.38 -9.97 -14.27
CA GLN A 6 -2.70 -9.00 -13.21
C GLN A 6 -2.50 -7.55 -13.67
N VAL A 7 -3.01 -6.63 -12.86
CA VAL A 7 -2.78 -5.18 -12.98
C VAL A 7 -2.03 -4.70 -11.72
N PRO A 8 -1.26 -3.61 -11.81
CA PRO A 8 -1.10 -2.71 -12.94
C PRO A 8 -0.06 -3.16 -13.98
N VAL A 9 -0.14 -2.56 -15.17
CA VAL A 9 0.91 -2.53 -16.19
C VAL A 9 1.19 -1.07 -16.55
N PHE A 10 2.46 -0.71 -16.65
CA PHE A 10 2.91 0.60 -17.11
C PHE A 10 3.48 0.44 -18.53
N GLU A 11 3.14 1.36 -19.42
CA GLU A 11 3.66 1.42 -20.78
C GLU A 11 4.03 2.87 -21.10
N GLU A 12 5.23 3.08 -21.63
CA GLU A 12 5.76 4.38 -22.09
C GLU A 12 6.71 4.15 -23.26
N ASP A 13 6.40 4.71 -24.43
CA ASP A 13 7.23 4.64 -25.64
C ASP A 13 7.66 3.21 -26.03
N GLY A 14 6.78 2.23 -25.87
CA GLY A 14 7.05 0.83 -26.16
C GLY A 14 7.78 0.06 -25.05
N PHE A 15 8.21 0.75 -23.99
CA PHE A 15 8.71 0.11 -22.76
C PHE A 15 7.55 -0.35 -21.90
N VAL A 16 7.52 -1.63 -21.55
CA VAL A 16 6.46 -2.23 -20.73
C VAL A 16 7.03 -2.71 -19.40
N LEU A 17 6.39 -2.32 -18.29
CA LEU A 17 6.78 -2.70 -16.94
C LEU A 17 5.56 -3.21 -16.16
N PHE A 18 5.72 -4.30 -15.46
CA PHE A 18 4.74 -4.83 -14.51
C PHE A 18 5.34 -4.87 -13.10
N GLU A 19 4.58 -5.26 -12.10
CA GLU A 19 4.82 -5.13 -10.66
C GLU A 19 4.67 -3.68 -10.17
N SER A 20 3.69 -3.45 -9.31
CA SER A 20 3.41 -2.12 -8.76
C SER A 20 4.62 -1.47 -8.10
N GLY A 21 5.43 -2.27 -7.39
CA GLY A 21 6.67 -1.81 -6.78
C GLY A 21 7.71 -1.36 -7.78
N ALA A 22 7.91 -2.13 -8.85
CA ALA A 22 8.85 -1.77 -9.93
C ALA A 22 8.39 -0.50 -10.65
N ILE A 23 7.10 -0.39 -10.93
CA ILE A 23 6.49 0.80 -11.56
C ILE A 23 6.70 2.04 -10.70
N VAL A 24 6.41 1.96 -9.39
CA VAL A 24 6.60 3.10 -8.47
C VAL A 24 8.08 3.49 -8.35
N LEU A 25 9.00 2.52 -8.32
CA LEU A 25 10.44 2.82 -8.31
C LEU A 25 10.88 3.48 -9.62
N HIS A 26 10.43 2.99 -10.77
CA HIS A 26 10.76 3.56 -12.08
C HIS A 26 10.28 5.01 -12.21
N ILE A 27 9.01 5.27 -11.88
CA ILE A 27 8.45 6.63 -11.87
C ILE A 27 9.15 7.50 -10.82
N GLY A 28 9.45 6.92 -9.67
CA GLY A 28 10.11 7.58 -8.56
C GLY A 28 11.49 8.14 -8.88
N GLN A 29 12.24 7.53 -9.81
CA GLN A 29 13.53 8.03 -10.28
C GLN A 29 13.44 9.44 -10.86
N ARG A 30 12.26 9.85 -11.34
CA ARG A 30 11.98 11.18 -11.88
C ARG A 30 11.51 12.17 -10.80
N SER A 31 11.50 11.78 -9.52
CA SER A 31 10.94 12.58 -8.42
C SER A 31 11.76 12.47 -7.14
N GLU A 32 12.41 13.55 -6.75
CA GLU A 32 13.14 13.62 -5.48
C GLU A 32 12.24 13.48 -4.24
N THR A 33 10.94 13.68 -4.41
CA THR A 33 9.97 13.41 -3.33
C THR A 33 9.81 11.92 -3.11
N LEU A 34 9.71 11.12 -4.18
CA LEU A 34 9.50 9.69 -4.07
C LEU A 34 10.80 8.93 -3.79
N LEU A 35 11.86 9.27 -4.52
CA LEU A 35 13.20 8.70 -4.31
C LEU A 35 14.20 9.86 -4.15
N PRO A 36 14.66 10.12 -2.92
CA PRO A 36 15.69 11.13 -2.66
C PRO A 36 16.98 10.87 -3.42
N LYS A 37 17.73 11.92 -3.77
CA LYS A 37 19.05 11.78 -4.42
C LYS A 37 20.11 11.14 -3.53
N ASP A 38 20.00 11.33 -2.22
CA ASP A 38 20.91 10.68 -1.27
C ASP A 38 20.75 9.15 -1.36
N PRO A 39 21.82 8.38 -1.61
CA PRO A 39 21.74 6.94 -1.82
C PRO A 39 21.13 6.17 -0.64
N HIS A 40 21.43 6.59 0.60
CA HIS A 40 20.90 5.93 1.80
C HIS A 40 19.43 6.23 2.01
N ALA A 41 19.01 7.47 1.78
CA ALA A 41 17.61 7.85 1.85
C ALA A 41 16.79 7.17 0.73
N SER A 42 17.35 7.08 -0.49
CA SER A 42 16.73 6.32 -1.59
C SER A 42 16.59 4.84 -1.26
N ALA A 43 17.62 4.23 -0.68
CA ALA A 43 17.56 2.84 -0.24
C ALA A 43 16.51 2.61 0.85
N ARG A 44 16.35 3.53 1.81
CA ARG A 44 15.29 3.44 2.84
C ARG A 44 13.90 3.61 2.23
N ALA A 45 13.71 4.49 1.26
CA ALA A 45 12.45 4.62 0.54
C ALA A 45 12.07 3.33 -0.18
N ALA A 46 13.03 2.71 -0.88
CA ALA A 46 12.85 1.41 -1.53
C ALA A 46 12.61 0.29 -0.50
N GLN A 47 13.31 0.28 0.63
CA GLN A 47 13.11 -0.68 1.73
C GLN A 47 11.67 -0.65 2.24
N TRP A 48 11.10 0.53 2.50
CA TRP A 48 9.73 0.66 2.97
C TRP A 48 8.70 0.28 1.91
N LEU A 49 8.98 0.57 0.64
CA LEU A 49 8.16 0.12 -0.48
C LEU A 49 8.11 -1.41 -0.54
N ILE A 50 9.28 -2.07 -0.50
CA ILE A 50 9.36 -3.54 -0.51
C ILE A 50 8.72 -4.13 0.75
N ALA A 51 8.91 -3.51 1.91
CA ALA A 51 8.28 -3.95 3.15
C ALA A 51 6.74 -3.88 3.08
N ALA A 52 6.18 -2.87 2.42
CA ALA A 52 4.73 -2.79 2.19
C ALA A 52 4.23 -4.02 1.41
N LEU A 53 4.89 -4.35 0.30
CA LEU A 53 4.49 -5.44 -0.58
C LEU A 53 4.75 -6.84 0.00
N ASN A 54 5.90 -7.04 0.66
CA ASN A 54 6.30 -8.37 1.10
C ASN A 54 5.93 -8.68 2.56
N SER A 55 5.95 -7.65 3.42
CA SER A 55 5.80 -7.86 4.87
C SER A 55 4.42 -7.52 5.40
N ILE A 56 3.63 -6.73 4.66
CA ILE A 56 2.29 -6.28 5.07
C ILE A 56 1.22 -6.80 4.11
N GLU A 57 1.33 -6.52 2.81
CA GLU A 57 0.30 -6.81 1.81
C GLU A 57 -0.20 -8.26 1.81
N PRO A 58 0.66 -9.31 1.83
CA PRO A 58 0.17 -10.69 1.73
C PRO A 58 -0.76 -11.08 2.87
N PHE A 59 -0.52 -10.53 4.06
CA PHE A 59 -1.37 -10.78 5.23
C PHE A 59 -2.69 -10.02 5.12
N MET A 60 -2.66 -8.77 4.68
CA MET A 60 -3.86 -7.97 4.49
C MET A 60 -4.72 -8.50 3.36
N LEU A 61 -4.11 -8.88 2.24
CA LEU A 61 -4.81 -9.47 1.10
C LEU A 61 -5.50 -10.78 1.48
N ASN A 62 -4.86 -11.63 2.32
CA ASN A 62 -5.47 -12.86 2.79
C ASN A 62 -6.78 -12.59 3.58
N VAL A 63 -6.82 -11.58 4.45
CA VAL A 63 -8.04 -11.18 5.17
C VAL A 63 -9.07 -10.60 4.19
N ALA A 64 -8.65 -9.72 3.29
CA ALA A 64 -9.55 -9.12 2.29
C ALA A 64 -10.21 -10.19 1.39
N LEU A 65 -9.45 -11.17 0.91
CA LEU A 65 -9.99 -12.27 0.10
C LEU A 65 -11.03 -13.09 0.88
N ILE A 66 -10.75 -13.41 2.15
CA ILE A 66 -11.70 -14.10 3.03
C ILE A 66 -12.99 -13.27 3.16
N ASP A 67 -12.87 -11.98 3.47
CA ASP A 67 -14.01 -11.13 3.78
C ASP A 67 -14.86 -10.80 2.53
N LEU A 68 -14.24 -10.61 1.38
CA LEU A 68 -14.93 -10.12 0.19
C LEU A 68 -15.42 -11.25 -0.74
N PHE A 69 -14.69 -12.38 -0.79
CA PHE A 69 -14.98 -13.43 -1.77
C PHE A 69 -15.35 -14.77 -1.16
N TYR A 70 -14.91 -15.07 0.07
CA TYR A 70 -15.04 -16.40 0.66
C TYR A 70 -15.73 -16.43 2.03
N ARG A 71 -16.33 -15.30 2.46
CA ARG A 71 -16.91 -15.16 3.81
C ARG A 71 -17.94 -16.24 4.20
N ASP A 72 -18.64 -16.81 3.23
CA ASP A 72 -19.68 -17.80 3.45
C ASP A 72 -19.13 -19.24 3.49
N GLN A 73 -17.86 -19.44 3.15
CA GLN A 73 -17.21 -20.74 3.18
C GLN A 73 -16.78 -21.11 4.60
N GLU A 74 -17.02 -22.36 5.02
CA GLU A 74 -16.67 -22.83 6.37
C GLU A 74 -15.17 -22.72 6.65
N TRP A 75 -14.31 -23.07 5.70
CA TRP A 75 -12.86 -22.95 5.86
C TRP A 75 -12.44 -21.47 6.08
N ALA A 76 -13.12 -20.53 5.45
CA ALA A 76 -12.82 -19.10 5.55
C ALA A 76 -13.19 -18.58 6.95
N LYS A 77 -14.35 -18.96 7.48
CA LYS A 77 -14.78 -18.65 8.84
C LYS A 77 -13.77 -19.16 9.88
N LEU A 78 -13.30 -20.40 9.72
CA LEU A 78 -12.32 -21.01 10.62
C LEU A 78 -10.94 -20.33 10.51
N ARG A 79 -10.52 -19.93 9.30
CA ARG A 79 -9.21 -19.32 9.04
C ARG A 79 -9.13 -17.85 9.46
N ARG A 80 -10.23 -17.10 9.32
CA ARG A 80 -10.29 -15.66 9.52
C ARG A 80 -9.66 -15.16 10.84
N PRO A 81 -9.99 -15.72 12.01
CA PRO A 81 -9.43 -15.23 13.27
C PRO A 81 -7.89 -15.25 13.30
N GLY A 82 -7.28 -16.34 12.87
CA GLY A 82 -5.82 -16.45 12.79
C GLY A 82 -5.21 -15.54 11.74
N ALA A 83 -5.90 -15.32 10.60
CA ALA A 83 -5.44 -14.37 9.59
C ALA A 83 -5.44 -12.93 10.14
N VAL A 84 -6.48 -12.52 10.86
CA VAL A 84 -6.58 -11.21 11.51
C VAL A 84 -5.48 -11.04 12.56
N GLU A 85 -5.21 -12.05 13.38
CA GLU A 85 -4.13 -12.00 14.37
C GLU A 85 -2.76 -11.76 13.71
N PHE A 86 -2.48 -12.40 12.56
CA PHE A 86 -1.25 -12.16 11.81
C PHE A 86 -1.16 -10.71 11.32
N VAL A 87 -2.26 -10.16 10.77
CA VAL A 87 -2.32 -8.75 10.35
C VAL A 87 -2.05 -7.83 11.54
N GLN A 88 -2.73 -8.04 12.66
CA GLN A 88 -2.57 -7.20 13.87
C GLN A 88 -1.13 -7.17 14.38
N ARG A 89 -0.44 -8.32 14.38
CA ARG A 89 0.98 -8.37 14.75
C ARG A 89 1.86 -7.56 13.79
N ARG A 90 1.58 -7.60 12.48
CA ARG A 90 2.32 -6.80 11.48
C ARG A 90 2.03 -5.30 11.62
N LEU A 91 0.77 -4.95 11.84
CA LEU A 91 0.37 -3.56 12.06
C LEU A 91 0.98 -2.98 13.35
N ALA A 92 1.01 -3.74 14.42
CA ALA A 92 1.68 -3.33 15.67
C ALA A 92 3.18 -3.07 15.46
N ALA A 93 3.88 -3.94 14.71
CA ALA A 93 5.28 -3.75 14.37
C ALA A 93 5.48 -2.49 13.49
N LEU A 94 4.61 -2.27 12.50
CA LEU A 94 4.62 -1.07 11.66
C LEU A 94 4.36 0.20 12.47
N SER A 95 3.36 0.19 13.35
CA SER A 95 3.01 1.31 14.24
C SER A 95 4.18 1.68 15.15
N ASN A 96 4.86 0.68 15.72
CA ASN A 96 6.06 0.89 16.54
C ASN A 96 7.23 1.46 15.72
N ALA A 97 7.46 0.97 14.50
CA ALA A 97 8.50 1.47 13.62
C ALA A 97 8.21 2.90 13.13
N LEU A 98 6.95 3.24 12.89
CA LEU A 98 6.53 4.61 12.57
C LEU A 98 6.79 5.54 13.76
N GLY A 99 6.42 5.13 14.98
CA GLY A 99 6.55 5.95 16.18
C GLY A 99 5.80 7.27 16.05
N ASP A 100 6.43 8.36 16.44
CA ASP A 100 5.84 9.70 16.37
C ASP A 100 6.22 10.45 15.07
N LYS A 101 6.89 9.76 14.14
CA LYS A 101 7.28 10.36 12.86
C LYS A 101 6.05 10.60 11.97
N PRO A 102 6.03 11.67 11.18
CA PRO A 102 4.96 11.90 10.23
C PRO A 102 4.94 10.89 9.08
N TYR A 103 6.11 10.36 8.67
CA TYR A 103 6.28 9.39 7.60
C TYR A 103 7.28 8.30 7.98
N LEU A 104 7.34 7.23 7.22
CA LEU A 104 8.16 6.06 7.53
C LEU A 104 9.67 6.37 7.60
N ASP A 105 10.16 7.30 6.76
CA ASP A 105 11.55 7.77 6.77
C ASP A 105 11.73 9.15 7.43
N GLY A 106 10.96 9.46 8.49
CA GLY A 106 11.05 10.72 9.22
C GLY A 106 10.06 11.77 8.70
N ASP A 107 10.54 12.97 8.38
CA ASP A 107 9.70 14.10 8.01
C ASP A 107 9.35 14.14 6.50
N ARG A 108 9.84 13.19 5.72
CA ARG A 108 9.71 13.18 4.28
C ARG A 108 8.79 12.06 3.81
N PHE A 109 7.77 12.42 3.02
CA PHE A 109 6.98 11.46 2.26
C PHE A 109 7.82 10.87 1.11
N THR A 110 7.80 9.54 0.95
CA THR A 110 8.57 8.81 -0.06
C THR A 110 7.73 7.78 -0.81
N ALA A 111 8.34 7.05 -1.74
CA ALA A 111 7.75 5.89 -2.42
C ALA A 111 7.30 4.81 -1.42
N GLY A 112 8.00 4.68 -0.29
CA GLY A 112 7.61 3.79 0.81
C GLY A 112 6.27 4.14 1.41
N ASP A 113 6.02 5.42 1.67
CA ASP A 113 4.74 5.89 2.21
C ASP A 113 3.60 5.77 1.19
N LEU A 114 3.89 6.04 -0.09
CA LEU A 114 2.94 5.85 -1.17
C LEU A 114 2.44 4.41 -1.21
N MET A 115 3.37 3.45 -1.25
CA MET A 115 3.03 2.02 -1.31
C MET A 115 2.38 1.53 -0.02
N MET A 116 2.92 1.88 1.15
CA MET A 116 2.37 1.49 2.44
C MET A 116 0.94 2.00 2.62
N THR A 117 0.66 3.25 2.26
CA THR A 117 -0.69 3.81 2.32
C THR A 117 -1.66 3.03 1.43
N THR A 118 -1.23 2.66 0.22
CA THR A 118 -2.05 1.87 -0.71
C THR A 118 -2.36 0.50 -0.13
N VAL A 119 -1.36 -0.19 0.42
CA VAL A 119 -1.50 -1.50 1.06
C VAL A 119 -2.41 -1.44 2.29
N LEU A 120 -2.23 -0.46 3.18
CA LEU A 120 -3.06 -0.32 4.39
C LEU A 120 -4.55 -0.09 4.06
N ARG A 121 -4.86 0.45 2.88
CA ARG A 121 -6.24 0.67 2.43
C ARG A 121 -6.94 -0.58 1.88
N ILE A 122 -6.24 -1.70 1.70
CA ILE A 122 -6.83 -2.99 1.30
C ILE A 122 -7.95 -3.42 2.27
N LEU A 123 -7.82 -3.11 3.56
CA LEU A 123 -8.81 -3.43 4.58
C LEU A 123 -9.71 -2.26 4.98
N ASN A 124 -9.94 -1.28 4.08
CA ASN A 124 -10.83 -0.14 4.35
C ASN A 124 -12.29 -0.52 4.69
N HIS A 125 -12.69 -1.75 4.40
CA HIS A 125 -14.02 -2.29 4.75
C HIS A 125 -14.10 -2.76 6.22
N THR A 126 -13.01 -2.63 6.98
CA THR A 126 -12.88 -3.02 8.39
C THR A 126 -12.25 -1.89 9.21
N ASP A 127 -12.24 -2.03 10.53
CA ASP A 127 -11.54 -1.15 11.46
C ASP A 127 -10.15 -1.67 11.89
N ILE A 128 -9.70 -2.79 11.33
CA ILE A 128 -8.46 -3.47 11.74
C ILE A 128 -7.25 -2.53 11.72
N VAL A 129 -7.13 -1.68 10.70
CA VAL A 129 -6.03 -0.72 10.59
C VAL A 129 -6.30 0.53 11.43
N THR A 130 -7.52 1.07 11.36
CA THR A 130 -7.88 2.35 11.96
C THR A 130 -8.11 2.27 13.47
N SER A 131 -8.23 1.08 14.04
CA SER A 131 -8.22 0.87 15.48
C SER A 131 -6.89 1.28 16.13
N ASP A 132 -5.77 1.25 15.39
CA ASP A 132 -4.51 1.87 15.78
C ASP A 132 -4.53 3.36 15.40
N LYS A 133 -4.60 4.23 16.41
CA LYS A 133 -4.69 5.70 16.21
C LYS A 133 -3.50 6.29 15.47
N ARG A 134 -2.30 5.71 15.62
CA ARG A 134 -1.09 6.17 14.94
C ARG A 134 -1.15 5.84 13.45
N LEU A 135 -1.57 4.62 13.10
CA LEU A 135 -1.77 4.23 11.71
C LEU A 135 -2.95 4.96 11.06
N ALA A 136 -4.04 5.20 11.79
CA ALA A 136 -5.14 6.02 11.32
C ALA A 136 -4.67 7.43 10.94
N ALA A 137 -3.96 8.13 11.86
CA ALA A 137 -3.42 9.45 11.62
C ALA A 137 -2.38 9.49 10.47
N TYR A 138 -1.61 8.42 10.30
CA TYR A 138 -0.68 8.27 9.18
C TYR A 138 -1.41 8.15 7.84
N ILE A 139 -2.43 7.30 7.75
CA ILE A 139 -3.25 7.16 6.53
C ILE A 139 -3.92 8.49 6.19
N ASP A 140 -4.54 9.17 7.18
CA ASP A 140 -5.19 10.46 6.97
C ASP A 140 -4.22 11.49 6.40
N ARG A 141 -3.00 11.57 6.95
CA ARG A 141 -1.96 12.48 6.47
C ARG A 141 -1.54 12.16 5.03
N CYS A 142 -1.35 10.91 4.70
CA CYS A 142 -0.94 10.48 3.36
C CYS A 142 -2.04 10.70 2.32
N THR A 143 -3.30 10.41 2.67
CA THR A 143 -4.46 10.55 1.77
C THR A 143 -4.96 12.00 1.66
N ALA A 144 -4.65 12.86 2.62
CA ALA A 144 -4.92 14.30 2.53
C ALA A 144 -4.08 15.02 1.46
N ARG A 145 -2.99 14.40 0.98
CA ARG A 145 -2.11 14.99 -0.03
C ARG A 145 -2.86 15.29 -1.33
N PRO A 146 -2.68 16.48 -1.93
CA PRO A 146 -3.37 16.84 -3.17
C PRO A 146 -3.13 15.85 -4.32
N ALA A 147 -1.90 15.29 -4.42
CA ALA A 147 -1.57 14.30 -5.45
C ALA A 147 -2.38 13.00 -5.27
N PHE A 148 -2.56 12.54 -4.03
CA PHE A 148 -3.41 11.37 -3.75
C PHE A 148 -4.86 11.62 -4.19
N LYS A 149 -5.42 12.76 -3.79
CA LYS A 149 -6.81 13.13 -4.14
C LYS A 149 -7.01 13.16 -5.65
N ARG A 150 -6.12 13.84 -6.39
CA ARG A 150 -6.22 13.89 -7.85
C ARG A 150 -6.17 12.49 -8.51
N ALA A 151 -5.25 11.63 -8.07
CA ALA A 151 -5.11 10.29 -8.61
C ALA A 151 -6.34 9.41 -8.27
N TYR A 152 -6.84 9.51 -7.05
CA TYR A 152 -8.01 8.76 -6.60
C TYR A 152 -9.29 9.21 -7.32
N ASP A 153 -9.48 10.52 -7.48
CA ASP A 153 -10.64 11.07 -8.22
C ASP A 153 -10.61 10.67 -9.69
N ALA A 154 -9.44 10.68 -10.34
CA ALA A 154 -9.27 10.20 -11.71
C ALA A 154 -9.64 8.72 -11.83
N GLN A 155 -9.11 7.87 -10.95
CA GLN A 155 -9.43 6.43 -10.92
C GLN A 155 -10.92 6.17 -10.73
N LEU A 156 -11.58 6.88 -9.82
CA LEU A 156 -13.04 6.78 -9.61
C LEU A 156 -13.83 7.24 -10.84
N GLY A 157 -13.31 8.25 -11.56
CA GLY A 157 -13.90 8.70 -12.82
C GLY A 157 -13.94 7.60 -13.87
N ASP A 158 -12.85 6.87 -14.03
CA ASP A 158 -12.75 5.77 -15.00
C ASP A 158 -13.73 4.62 -14.68
N PHE A 159 -13.92 4.28 -13.42
CA PHE A 159 -14.92 3.27 -13.02
C PHE A 159 -16.36 3.70 -13.33
N LYS A 160 -16.67 4.99 -13.22
CA LYS A 160 -18.02 5.50 -13.57
C LYS A 160 -18.30 5.50 -15.07
N LEU A 161 -17.26 5.59 -15.90
CA LEU A 161 -17.37 5.54 -17.35
C LEU A 161 -17.52 4.09 -17.87
N ALA A 162 -17.05 3.12 -17.09
CA ALA A 162 -17.09 1.70 -17.45
C ALA A 162 -18.35 0.96 -16.94
N ALA A 163 -19.19 1.60 -16.12
CA ALA A 163 -20.42 1.05 -15.56
C ALA A 163 -21.64 1.49 -16.35
#